data_93bcdd531042c0667240fbb04c30a7ed
#
_entry.id   93bcdd531042c0667240fbb04c30a7ed
#
_cell.length_a   1.000
_cell.length_b   1.000
_cell.length_c   1.000
_cell.angle_alpha   90.00
_cell.angle_beta   90.00
_cell.angle_gamma   90.00
#
_symmetry.space_group_name_H-M   'P 1'
#
loop_
_entity.id
_entity.type
_entity.pdbx_description
1 polymer ?
#
loop_
_entity_poly.entity_id
_entity_poly.type
_entity_poly.pdbx_seq_one_letter_code
_entity_poly.pdbx_strand_id
1 'polypeptide(L)'
;MPCVNINSGSKINIGAQIHHDCKIGKFVTIAPKAVLLGNVKIADYCYIGANSTVKQNIKIGKGAIVGAGAVVTKNVKSFDVVVGKPAKSIKKNK
;
A
#
# COMPACT_ATOMS: atom_id res chain seq x y z
N MET A 1 0.45 21.01 -7.94
CA MET A 1 -0.49 20.17 -7.16
C MET A 1 -0.16 18.72 -7.34
N PRO A 2 -0.02 18.00 -6.26
CA PRO A 2 0.13 16.55 -6.38
C PRO A 2 -1.13 15.93 -6.96
N CYS A 3 -0.95 14.95 -7.84
CA CYS A 3 -2.06 14.20 -8.40
C CYS A 3 -2.16 12.85 -7.69
N VAL A 4 -3.29 12.64 -7.03
CA VAL A 4 -3.56 11.35 -6.39
C VAL A 4 -4.88 10.81 -6.95
N ASN A 5 -4.82 9.60 -7.52
CA ASN A 5 -6.01 8.94 -8.05
C ASN A 5 -6.42 7.83 -7.08
N ILE A 6 -7.63 7.94 -6.56
CA ILE A 6 -8.19 6.94 -5.66
C ILE A 6 -9.47 6.40 -6.28
N ASN A 7 -9.48 5.12 -6.60
CA ASN A 7 -10.63 4.51 -7.26
C ASN A 7 -11.72 4.12 -6.27
N SER A 8 -12.88 3.74 -6.81
CA SER A 8 -14.09 3.50 -6.02
C SER A 8 -13.92 2.40 -5.00
N GLY A 9 -14.60 2.54 -3.87
CA GLY A 9 -14.63 1.55 -2.79
C GLY A 9 -13.40 1.55 -1.90
N SER A 10 -12.41 2.40 -2.17
CA SER A 10 -11.20 2.45 -1.34
C SER A 10 -11.42 3.28 -0.09
N LYS A 11 -10.77 2.88 1.00
CA LYS A 11 -10.87 3.55 2.29
C LYS A 11 -9.51 4.06 2.73
N ILE A 12 -9.44 5.34 2.98
CA ILE A 12 -8.22 5.99 3.48
C ILE A 12 -8.51 6.42 4.91
N ASN A 13 -7.86 5.77 5.86
CA ASN A 13 -8.15 5.98 7.28
C ASN A 13 -7.37 7.14 7.90
N ILE A 14 -7.72 7.47 9.14
CA ILE A 14 -7.18 8.64 9.83
C ILE A 14 -5.67 8.62 9.90
N GLY A 15 -5.06 9.75 9.56
CA GLY A 15 -3.61 9.92 9.66
C GLY A 15 -2.82 9.26 8.55
N ALA A 16 -3.48 8.55 7.63
CA ALA A 16 -2.78 8.02 6.47
C ALA A 16 -2.30 9.17 5.59
N GLN A 17 -1.09 9.06 5.06
CA GLN A 17 -0.50 10.06 4.19
C GLN A 17 -0.27 9.46 2.81
N ILE A 18 -0.81 10.11 1.79
CA ILE A 18 -0.63 9.68 0.41
C ILE A 18 0.04 10.82 -0.32
N HIS A 19 1.30 10.60 -0.70
CA HIS A 19 2.10 11.63 -1.33
C HIS A 19 1.76 11.76 -2.83
N HIS A 20 2.50 12.63 -3.52
CA HIS A 20 2.19 13.00 -4.89
C HIS A 20 2.24 11.83 -5.87
N ASP A 21 1.39 11.89 -6.88
CA ASP A 21 1.35 10.96 -8.00
C ASP A 21 1.07 9.51 -7.63
N CYS A 22 0.48 9.26 -6.46
CA CYS A 22 0.06 7.90 -6.10
C CYS A 22 -1.21 7.52 -6.85
N LYS A 23 -1.32 6.23 -7.18
CA LYS A 23 -2.53 5.66 -7.79
C LYS A 23 -3.02 4.53 -6.91
N ILE A 24 -4.26 4.64 -6.46
CA ILE A 24 -4.89 3.67 -5.58
C ILE A 24 -6.01 2.97 -6.37
N GLY A 25 -5.93 1.65 -6.47
CA GLY A 25 -6.93 0.86 -7.18
C GLY A 25 -8.28 0.82 -6.46
N LYS A 26 -9.13 -0.11 -6.88
CA LYS A 26 -10.47 -0.28 -6.31
C LYS A 26 -10.41 -1.11 -5.05
N PHE A 27 -11.25 -0.77 -4.07
CA PHE A 27 -11.41 -1.54 -2.84
C PHE A 27 -10.11 -1.76 -2.09
N VAL A 28 -9.24 -0.75 -2.08
CA VAL A 28 -8.00 -0.74 -1.32
C VAL A 28 -8.27 -0.13 0.05
N THR A 29 -7.71 -0.73 1.09
CA THR A 29 -7.78 -0.15 2.43
C THR A 29 -6.40 0.35 2.82
N ILE A 30 -6.31 1.63 3.13
CA ILE A 30 -5.11 2.25 3.69
C ILE A 30 -5.39 2.48 5.17
N ALA A 31 -4.77 1.69 6.04
CA ALA A 31 -5.04 1.73 7.47
C ALA A 31 -4.48 3.01 8.12
N PRO A 32 -4.89 3.32 9.37
CA PRO A 32 -4.47 4.55 10.02
C PRO A 32 -2.96 4.72 10.06
N LYS A 33 -2.51 5.93 9.76
CA LYS A 33 -1.11 6.34 9.81
C LYS A 33 -0.16 5.61 8.86
N ALA A 34 -0.69 4.88 7.88
CA ALA A 34 0.15 4.35 6.80
C ALA A 34 0.63 5.49 5.92
N VAL A 35 1.83 5.36 5.37
CA VAL A 35 2.44 6.39 4.53
C VAL A 35 2.81 5.81 3.18
N LEU A 36 2.25 6.38 2.12
CA LEU A 36 2.64 6.06 0.75
C LEU A 36 3.47 7.22 0.22
N LEU A 37 4.73 6.99 -0.04
CA LEU A 37 5.60 8.02 -0.59
C LEU A 37 5.30 8.24 -2.08
N GLY A 38 5.98 9.16 -2.71
CA GLY A 38 5.65 9.60 -4.06
C GLY A 38 5.62 8.49 -5.10
N ASN A 39 4.65 8.57 -6.00
CA ASN A 39 4.55 7.69 -7.17
C ASN A 39 4.38 6.21 -6.81
N VAL A 40 3.68 5.91 -5.72
CA VAL A 40 3.34 4.55 -5.33
C VAL A 40 2.06 4.13 -6.07
N LYS A 41 2.04 2.91 -6.57
CA LYS A 41 0.88 2.36 -7.26
C LYS A 41 0.36 1.14 -6.51
N ILE A 42 -0.87 1.20 -6.05
CA ILE A 42 -1.53 0.12 -5.31
C ILE A 42 -2.60 -0.47 -6.22
N ALA A 43 -2.48 -1.75 -6.55
CA ALA A 43 -3.48 -2.43 -7.36
C ALA A 43 -4.74 -2.72 -6.54
N ASP A 44 -5.77 -3.28 -7.20
CA ASP A 44 -7.07 -3.51 -6.56
C ASP A 44 -6.99 -4.49 -5.39
N TYR A 45 -7.88 -4.31 -4.41
CA TYR A 45 -8.11 -5.22 -3.29
C TYR A 45 -6.92 -5.38 -2.34
N CYS A 46 -6.03 -4.41 -2.28
CA CYS A 46 -4.90 -4.44 -1.35
C CYS A 46 -5.29 -3.95 0.03
N TYR A 47 -4.57 -4.42 1.03
CA TYR A 47 -4.66 -3.89 2.40
C TYR A 47 -3.28 -3.38 2.80
N ILE A 48 -3.21 -2.12 3.17
CA ILE A 48 -1.96 -1.48 3.61
C ILE A 48 -2.09 -1.23 5.11
N GLY A 49 -1.32 -1.98 5.90
CA GLY A 49 -1.47 -2.00 7.35
C GLY A 49 -1.11 -0.71 8.06
N ALA A 50 -1.59 -0.57 9.29
CA ALA A 50 -1.38 0.63 10.10
C ALA A 50 0.12 0.89 10.32
N ASN A 51 0.50 2.16 10.29
CA ASN A 51 1.88 2.61 10.51
C ASN A 51 2.91 2.01 9.54
N SER A 52 2.47 1.40 8.44
CA SER A 52 3.39 0.93 7.42
C SER A 52 3.88 2.08 6.55
N THR A 53 5.01 1.89 5.88
CA THR A 53 5.56 2.87 4.96
C THR A 53 5.89 2.19 3.65
N VAL A 54 5.38 2.71 2.55
CA VAL A 54 5.71 2.22 1.21
C VAL A 54 6.60 3.26 0.56
N LYS A 55 7.82 2.87 0.22
CA LYS A 55 8.80 3.78 -0.36
C LYS A 55 8.36 4.25 -1.75
N GLN A 56 8.96 5.35 -2.19
CA GLN A 56 8.62 5.93 -3.49
C GLN A 56 8.84 4.95 -4.64
N ASN A 57 8.03 5.08 -5.67
CA ASN A 57 8.10 4.30 -6.91
C ASN A 57 7.82 2.81 -6.75
N ILE A 58 7.20 2.39 -5.66
CA ILE A 58 6.86 0.99 -5.40
C ILE A 58 5.52 0.65 -6.03
N LYS A 59 5.43 -0.56 -6.55
CA LYS A 59 4.16 -1.13 -7.06
C LYS A 59 3.73 -2.27 -6.16
N ILE A 60 2.50 -2.22 -5.69
CA ILE A 60 1.89 -3.27 -4.85
C ILE A 60 0.88 -4.02 -5.71
N GLY A 61 1.08 -5.31 -5.87
CA GLY A 61 0.24 -6.13 -6.74
C GLY A 61 -1.14 -6.38 -6.16
N LYS A 62 -2.06 -6.79 -7.03
CA LYS A 62 -3.47 -7.02 -6.69
C LYS A 62 -3.60 -7.97 -5.50
N GLY A 63 -4.47 -7.63 -4.56
CA GLY A 63 -4.79 -8.49 -3.42
C GLY A 63 -3.67 -8.66 -2.41
N ALA A 64 -2.60 -7.90 -2.51
CA ALA A 64 -1.49 -8.01 -1.57
C ALA A 64 -1.86 -7.40 -0.22
N ILE A 65 -1.22 -7.88 0.83
CA ILE A 65 -1.39 -7.38 2.19
C ILE A 65 -0.04 -6.92 2.72
N VAL A 66 0.02 -5.68 3.16
CA VAL A 66 1.19 -5.13 3.85
C VAL A 66 0.88 -5.11 5.34
N GLY A 67 1.68 -5.82 6.13
CA GLY A 67 1.46 -5.92 7.57
C GLY A 67 1.68 -4.59 8.29
N ALA A 68 1.09 -4.46 9.48
CA ALA A 68 1.25 -3.26 10.29
C ALA A 68 2.73 -2.99 10.59
N GLY A 69 3.14 -1.75 10.49
CA GLY A 69 4.50 -1.32 10.77
C GLY A 69 5.54 -1.75 9.74
N ALA A 70 5.16 -2.42 8.67
CA ALA A 70 6.11 -2.86 7.65
C ALA A 70 6.70 -1.68 6.88
N VAL A 71 7.93 -1.83 6.42
CA VAL A 71 8.57 -0.85 5.53
C VAL A 71 8.83 -1.52 4.18
N VAL A 72 8.04 -1.18 3.18
CA VAL A 72 8.11 -1.79 1.86
C VAL A 72 9.15 -1.06 1.02
N THR A 73 10.21 -1.76 0.67
CA THR A 73 11.33 -1.18 -0.10
C THR A 73 11.45 -1.74 -1.51
N LYS A 74 10.68 -2.77 -1.84
CA LYS A 74 10.67 -3.40 -3.16
C LYS A 74 9.23 -3.66 -3.60
N ASN A 75 9.01 -3.81 -4.90
CA ASN A 75 7.69 -4.14 -5.42
C ASN A 75 7.15 -5.42 -4.79
N VAL A 76 5.85 -5.45 -4.58
CA VAL A 76 5.16 -6.57 -3.95
C VAL A 76 4.33 -7.29 -5.03
N LYS A 77 4.48 -8.59 -5.12
CA LYS A 77 3.74 -9.40 -6.09
C LYS A 77 2.28 -9.53 -5.68
N SER A 78 1.44 -9.81 -6.68
CA SER A 78 0.01 -10.03 -6.42
C SER A 78 -0.19 -11.11 -5.37
N PHE A 79 -1.11 -10.84 -4.45
CA PHE A 79 -1.51 -11.77 -3.37
C PHE A 79 -0.40 -12.11 -2.37
N ASP A 80 0.74 -11.43 -2.40
CA ASP A 80 1.74 -11.61 -1.35
C ASP A 80 1.30 -10.95 -0.06
N VAL A 81 1.68 -11.57 1.05
CA VAL A 81 1.60 -10.96 2.38
C VAL A 81 3.02 -10.64 2.79
N VAL A 82 3.30 -9.36 3.01
CA VAL A 82 4.65 -8.90 3.36
C VAL A 82 4.64 -8.24 4.73
N VAL A 83 5.67 -8.52 5.52
CA VAL A 83 5.79 -7.99 6.88
C VAL A 83 7.24 -7.61 7.17
N GLY A 84 7.44 -6.74 8.13
CA GLY A 84 8.76 -6.45 8.67
C GLY A 84 9.42 -5.21 8.08
N LYS A 85 10.65 -4.97 8.53
CA LYS A 85 11.48 -3.82 8.16
C LYS A 85 12.87 -4.32 7.78
N PRO A 86 13.20 -4.48 6.50
CA PRO A 86 12.35 -4.31 5.31
C PRO A 86 11.30 -5.40 5.18
N ALA A 87 10.20 -5.07 4.53
CA ALA A 87 9.11 -6.01 4.35
C ALA A 87 9.51 -7.18 3.46
N LYS A 88 9.14 -8.37 3.87
CA LYS A 88 9.42 -9.60 3.12
C LYS A 88 8.16 -10.45 3.04
N SER A 89 8.00 -11.16 1.94
CA SER A 89 6.87 -12.04 1.73
C SER A 89 6.93 -13.22 2.69
N ILE A 90 5.80 -13.52 3.33
CA ILE A 90 5.69 -14.65 4.26
C ILE A 90 4.71 -15.71 3.77
N LYS A 91 3.76 -15.34 2.91
CA LYS A 91 2.78 -16.27 2.36
C LYS A 91 1.98 -15.59 1.26
N LYS A 92 1.10 -16.35 0.62
CA LYS A 92 0.15 -15.84 -0.35
C LYS A 92 -1.21 -15.62 0.30
N ASN A 93 -1.87 -14.53 -0.08
CA ASN A 93 -3.21 -14.20 0.36
C ASN A 93 -4.21 -14.73 -0.68
N LYS A 94 -4.59 -15.97 -0.55
CA LYS A 94 -5.53 -16.56 -1.51
C LYS A 94 -6.74 -17.11 -0.79
#